data_573f993851caeb46669a975e94a710ed
#
_entry.id   573f993851caeb46669a975e94a710ed
#
_cell.length_a   1.000
_cell.length_b   1.000
_cell.length_c   1.000
_cell.angle_alpha   90.00
_cell.angle_beta   90.00
_cell.angle_gamma   90.00
#
_symmetry.space_group_name_H-M   'P 1'
#
loop_
_entity.id
_entity.type
_entity.pdbx_description
1 polymer ?
#
loop_
_entity_poly.entity_id
_entity_poly.type
_entity_poly.pdbx_seq_one_letter_code
_entity_poly.pdbx_strand_id
1 'polypeptide(L)'
;MCGIVGAVAERNIANILLEGLKRLEYRGYDSAGLTVIRDGELHRERQVGKVQELVNAVAINPEFFDGHIGIAHTRWATHGEPAQRNAHPHVSGKIAVVHNGIVENYAELKEALIAKGYEFTSQTDTEVVAHLIHDIYKKTPDLLEAVRTIIPLLHGAFALGIVHVD
;
A
#
# COMPACT_ATOMS: atom_id res chain seq x y z
N MET A 1 -12.40 -5.22 -9.70
CA MET A 1 -11.95 -5.71 -8.36
C MET A 1 -10.45 -5.50 -8.23
N CYS A 2 -10.00 -4.98 -7.09
CA CYS A 2 -8.58 -4.78 -6.80
C CYS A 2 -7.79 -6.09 -6.75
N GLY A 3 -6.49 -6.01 -7.00
CA GLY A 3 -5.55 -7.12 -6.88
C GLY A 3 -4.38 -6.77 -5.97
N ILE A 4 -3.93 -7.73 -5.17
CA ILE A 4 -2.75 -7.61 -4.31
C ILE A 4 -1.71 -8.64 -4.73
N VAL A 5 -0.45 -8.23 -4.79
CA VAL A 5 0.71 -9.11 -4.94
C VAL A 5 1.71 -8.78 -3.84
N GLY A 6 2.22 -9.78 -3.16
CA GLY A 6 3.32 -9.66 -2.22
C GLY A 6 4.44 -10.64 -2.59
N ALA A 7 5.68 -10.25 -2.39
CA ALA A 7 6.83 -11.11 -2.67
C ALA A 7 7.94 -10.91 -1.64
N VAL A 8 8.55 -12.02 -1.24
CA VAL A 8 9.80 -12.12 -0.47
C VAL A 8 10.66 -13.17 -1.14
N ALA A 9 11.87 -12.82 -1.57
CA ALA A 9 12.78 -13.74 -2.23
C ALA A 9 14.24 -13.29 -2.08
N GLU A 10 15.20 -14.20 -2.31
CA GLU A 10 16.64 -13.89 -2.32
C GLU A 10 17.11 -13.24 -3.64
N ARG A 11 16.19 -12.71 -4.44
CA ARG A 11 16.45 -12.04 -5.72
C ARG A 11 15.58 -10.79 -5.83
N ASN A 12 15.88 -9.94 -6.81
CA ASN A 12 15.04 -8.78 -7.13
C ASN A 12 13.60 -9.23 -7.45
N ILE A 13 12.64 -8.66 -6.71
CA ILE A 13 11.21 -9.03 -6.80
C ILE A 13 10.38 -8.07 -7.64
N ALA A 14 10.94 -6.97 -8.12
CA ALA A 14 10.15 -5.96 -8.84
C ALA A 14 9.41 -6.55 -10.05
N ASN A 15 10.09 -7.37 -10.87
CA ASN A 15 9.46 -8.05 -12.00
C ASN A 15 8.39 -9.06 -11.57
N ILE A 16 8.57 -9.73 -10.44
CA ILE A 16 7.57 -10.67 -9.88
C ILE A 16 6.30 -9.89 -9.53
N LEU A 17 6.43 -8.74 -8.89
CA LEU A 17 5.31 -7.87 -8.54
C LEU A 17 4.59 -7.37 -9.79
N LEU A 18 5.33 -6.84 -10.78
CA LEU A 18 4.77 -6.30 -12.02
C LEU A 18 4.05 -7.37 -12.86
N GLU A 19 4.65 -8.54 -13.03
CA GLU A 19 4.02 -9.66 -13.74
C GLU A 19 2.77 -10.17 -13.00
N GLY A 20 2.81 -10.22 -11.67
CA GLY A 20 1.64 -10.52 -10.84
C GLY A 20 0.50 -9.55 -11.08
N LEU A 21 0.78 -8.25 -11.14
CA LEU A 21 -0.24 -7.23 -11.43
C LEU A 21 -0.81 -7.36 -12.84
N LYS A 22 0.02 -7.63 -13.86
CA LYS A 22 -0.45 -7.86 -15.23
C LYS A 22 -1.45 -9.01 -15.30
N ARG A 23 -1.23 -10.07 -14.55
CA ARG A 23 -2.15 -11.21 -14.47
C ARG A 23 -3.48 -10.88 -13.79
N LEU A 24 -3.52 -9.83 -12.98
CA LEU A 24 -4.72 -9.37 -12.26
C LEU A 24 -5.49 -8.27 -13.01
N GLU A 25 -4.93 -7.70 -14.09
CA GLU A 25 -5.55 -6.61 -14.85
C GLU A 25 -6.95 -6.94 -15.38
N TYR A 26 -7.21 -8.20 -15.75
CA TYR A 26 -8.52 -8.63 -16.27
C TYR A 26 -9.68 -8.34 -15.31
N ARG A 27 -9.39 -8.13 -14.02
CA ARG A 27 -10.38 -7.84 -12.97
C ARG A 27 -10.86 -6.38 -12.98
N GLY A 28 -10.25 -5.53 -13.81
CA GLY A 28 -10.50 -4.09 -13.87
C GLY A 28 -9.61 -3.30 -12.88
N TYR A 29 -9.27 -2.08 -13.27
CA TYR A 29 -8.38 -1.19 -12.52
C TYR A 29 -8.53 0.26 -12.97
N ASP A 30 -8.16 1.21 -12.12
CA ASP A 30 -7.99 2.63 -12.46
C ASP A 30 -6.56 3.12 -12.24
N SER A 31 -5.81 2.40 -11.42
CA SER A 31 -4.43 2.72 -11.08
C SER A 31 -3.69 1.48 -10.59
N ALA A 32 -2.37 1.56 -10.60
CA ALA A 32 -1.50 0.52 -10.10
C ALA A 32 -0.30 1.13 -9.36
N GLY A 33 0.27 0.37 -8.44
CA GLY A 33 1.46 0.79 -7.73
C GLY A 33 2.17 -0.36 -7.05
N LEU A 34 3.42 -0.11 -6.67
CA LEU A 34 4.23 -1.02 -5.90
C LEU A 34 5.10 -0.27 -4.89
N THR A 35 5.55 -1.00 -3.91
CA THR A 35 6.62 -0.60 -3.00
C THR A 35 7.59 -1.76 -2.82
N VAL A 36 8.87 -1.44 -2.85
CA VAL A 36 9.97 -2.37 -2.60
C VAL A 36 10.81 -1.83 -1.46
N ILE A 37 11.26 -2.72 -0.57
CA ILE A 37 12.23 -2.37 0.47
C ILE A 37 13.63 -2.59 -0.10
N ARG A 38 14.42 -1.52 -0.06
CA ARG A 38 15.84 -1.53 -0.42
C ARG A 38 16.64 -0.61 0.50
N ASP A 39 17.78 -1.07 0.96
CA ASP A 39 18.70 -0.29 1.80
C ASP A 39 18.04 0.35 3.04
N GLY A 40 17.05 -0.35 3.65
CA GLY A 40 16.31 0.13 4.80
C GLY A 40 15.28 1.23 4.50
N GLU A 41 14.92 1.43 3.24
CA GLU A 41 13.96 2.43 2.78
C GLU A 41 12.85 1.84 1.93
N LEU A 42 11.71 2.52 1.90
CA LEU A 42 10.58 2.21 1.02
C LEU A 42 10.74 2.97 -0.30
N HIS A 43 10.87 2.23 -1.39
CA HIS A 43 10.86 2.77 -2.74
C HIS A 43 9.49 2.51 -3.37
N ARG A 44 8.70 3.57 -3.54
CA ARG A 44 7.32 3.49 -4.01
C ARG A 44 7.15 4.14 -5.38
N GLU A 45 6.42 3.46 -6.28
CA GLU A 45 5.93 4.02 -7.53
C GLU A 45 4.43 3.77 -7.68
N ARG A 46 3.70 4.76 -8.19
CA ARG A 46 2.25 4.70 -8.42
C ARG A 46 1.88 5.41 -9.71
N GLN A 47 1.02 4.80 -10.52
CA GLN A 47 0.57 5.35 -11.79
C GLN A 47 -0.94 5.17 -11.96
N VAL A 48 -1.58 6.16 -12.56
CA VAL A 48 -2.96 6.06 -13.05
C VAL A 48 -2.95 5.31 -14.38
N GLY A 49 -3.96 4.50 -14.62
CA GLY A 49 -4.12 3.75 -15.87
C GLY A 49 -3.61 2.32 -15.79
N LYS A 50 -3.09 1.83 -16.90
CA LYS A 50 -2.67 0.42 -17.07
C LYS A 50 -1.42 0.09 -16.24
N VAL A 51 -1.29 -1.19 -15.88
CA VAL A 51 -0.05 -1.71 -15.25
C VAL A 51 1.18 -1.39 -16.11
N GLN A 52 1.03 -1.29 -17.44
CA GLN A 52 2.12 -0.90 -18.33
C GLN A 52 2.68 0.50 -17.99
N GLU A 53 1.85 1.44 -17.52
CA GLU A 53 2.33 2.77 -17.07
C GLU A 53 3.24 2.64 -15.86
N LEU A 54 2.89 1.75 -14.93
CA LEU A 54 3.74 1.43 -13.77
C LEU A 54 5.06 0.76 -14.20
N VAL A 55 5.00 -0.19 -15.15
CA VAL A 55 6.19 -0.84 -15.72
C VAL A 55 7.12 0.20 -16.33
N ASN A 56 6.59 1.13 -17.12
CA ASN A 56 7.36 2.19 -17.75
C ASN A 56 8.02 3.11 -16.71
N ALA A 57 7.30 3.48 -15.67
CA ALA A 57 7.81 4.34 -14.60
C ALA A 57 8.94 3.66 -13.79
N VAL A 58 8.78 2.39 -13.45
CA VAL A 58 9.83 1.60 -12.76
C VAL A 58 11.08 1.44 -13.64
N ALA A 59 10.90 1.31 -14.96
CA ALA A 59 12.00 1.15 -15.91
C ALA A 59 12.87 2.40 -16.07
N ILE A 60 12.43 3.58 -15.61
CA ILE A 60 13.21 4.82 -15.64
C ILE A 60 14.42 4.72 -14.68
N ASN A 61 14.20 4.19 -13.47
CA ASN A 61 15.24 4.00 -12.45
C ASN A 61 15.09 2.62 -11.82
N PRO A 62 15.39 1.53 -12.55
CA PRO A 62 15.12 0.17 -12.09
C PRO A 62 15.93 -0.20 -10.85
N GLU A 63 17.08 0.42 -10.62
CA GLU A 63 17.91 0.20 -9.44
C GLU A 63 17.24 0.63 -8.13
N PHE A 64 16.32 1.60 -8.14
CA PHE A 64 15.56 1.98 -6.96
C PHE A 64 14.62 0.88 -6.47
N PHE A 65 14.23 -0.03 -7.38
CA PHE A 65 13.32 -1.13 -7.09
C PHE A 65 14.01 -2.49 -7.02
N ASP A 66 15.35 -2.49 -6.96
CA ASP A 66 16.12 -3.72 -6.77
C ASP A 66 16.13 -4.13 -5.29
N GLY A 67 15.11 -4.83 -4.87
CA GLY A 67 14.92 -5.28 -3.50
C GLY A 67 14.32 -6.68 -3.42
N HIS A 68 14.25 -7.19 -2.19
CA HIS A 68 13.92 -8.59 -1.89
C HIS A 68 12.55 -8.77 -1.25
N ILE A 69 11.93 -7.66 -0.82
CA ILE A 69 10.63 -7.63 -0.16
C ILE A 69 9.81 -6.50 -0.76
N GLY A 70 8.56 -6.76 -1.10
CA GLY A 70 7.68 -5.73 -1.60
C GLY A 70 6.23 -6.17 -1.75
N ILE A 71 5.38 -5.17 -1.97
CA ILE A 71 3.95 -5.32 -2.21
C ILE A 71 3.53 -4.47 -3.41
N ALA A 72 2.50 -4.92 -4.10
CA ALA A 72 1.93 -4.24 -5.26
C ALA A 72 0.41 -4.37 -5.31
N HIS A 73 -0.23 -3.47 -6.02
CA HIS A 73 -1.68 -3.35 -6.06
C HIS A 73 -2.19 -2.83 -7.41
N THR A 74 -3.30 -3.40 -7.87
CA THR A 74 -4.17 -2.78 -8.88
C THR A 74 -5.43 -2.31 -8.20
N ARG A 75 -5.72 -1.01 -8.32
CA ARG A 75 -6.87 -0.38 -7.67
C ARG A 75 -8.07 -0.32 -8.62
N TRP A 76 -9.25 -0.66 -8.06
CA TRP A 76 -10.54 -0.24 -8.58
C TRP A 76 -11.16 0.69 -7.54
N ALA A 77 -11.39 1.95 -7.91
CA ALA A 77 -11.79 2.99 -6.97
C ALA A 77 -13.10 2.65 -6.23
N THR A 78 -13.04 2.72 -4.91
CA THR A 78 -14.20 2.74 -4.01
C THR A 78 -14.30 4.08 -3.29
N HIS A 79 -13.16 4.66 -2.89
CA HIS A 79 -13.02 5.95 -2.24
C HIS A 79 -11.99 6.82 -2.97
N GLY A 80 -12.40 8.02 -3.35
CA GLY A 80 -11.56 8.95 -4.09
C GLY A 80 -11.51 8.68 -5.60
N GLU A 81 -11.22 9.74 -6.34
CA GLU A 81 -11.09 9.71 -7.80
C GLU A 81 -9.87 8.89 -8.26
N PRO A 82 -9.84 8.45 -9.54
CA PRO A 82 -8.63 7.92 -10.15
C PRO A 82 -7.54 8.99 -10.24
N ALA A 83 -6.64 9.00 -9.27
CA ALA A 83 -5.53 9.93 -9.17
C ALA A 83 -4.32 9.21 -8.55
N GLN A 84 -3.11 9.64 -8.89
CA GLN A 84 -1.89 9.03 -8.36
C GLN A 84 -1.85 9.03 -6.83
N ARG A 85 -2.32 10.11 -6.19
CA ARG A 85 -2.38 10.20 -4.73
C ARG A 85 -3.28 9.14 -4.08
N ASN A 86 -4.28 8.65 -4.81
CA ASN A 86 -5.23 7.63 -4.36
C ASN A 86 -4.81 6.20 -4.74
N ALA A 87 -3.80 6.03 -5.58
CA ALA A 87 -3.25 4.72 -5.90
C ALA A 87 -2.50 4.12 -4.69
N HIS A 88 -2.55 2.81 -4.56
CA HIS A 88 -1.80 2.08 -3.54
C HIS A 88 -0.38 1.74 -4.02
N PRO A 89 0.58 1.49 -3.13
CA PRO A 89 0.51 1.48 -1.66
C PRO A 89 0.44 2.88 -1.04
N HIS A 90 -0.19 2.95 0.15
CA HIS A 90 -0.12 4.11 1.03
C HIS A 90 0.98 3.91 2.06
N VAL A 91 1.69 4.98 2.42
CA VAL A 91 2.84 4.95 3.29
C VAL A 91 2.63 5.84 4.51
N SER A 92 3.02 5.35 5.69
CA SER A 92 3.10 6.13 6.92
C SER A 92 4.41 5.77 7.64
N GLY A 93 5.33 6.72 7.74
CA GLY A 93 6.67 6.45 8.25
C GLY A 93 7.38 5.38 7.43
N LYS A 94 7.77 4.30 8.08
CA LYS A 94 8.46 3.15 7.47
C LYS A 94 7.53 1.98 7.11
N ILE A 95 6.22 2.22 7.05
CA ILE A 95 5.19 1.22 6.79
C ILE A 95 4.52 1.51 5.46
N ALA A 96 4.34 0.49 4.62
CA ALA A 96 3.53 0.57 3.41
C ALA A 96 2.37 -0.43 3.47
N VAL A 97 1.21 -0.01 2.99
CA VAL A 97 -0.04 -0.79 3.02
C VAL A 97 -0.72 -0.78 1.67
N VAL A 98 -1.14 -1.96 1.23
CA VAL A 98 -2.11 -2.16 0.14
C VAL A 98 -3.37 -2.80 0.73
N HIS A 99 -4.53 -2.50 0.14
CA HIS A 99 -5.81 -2.90 0.70
C HIS A 99 -6.82 -3.21 -0.41
N ASN A 100 -7.49 -4.33 -0.28
CA ASN A 100 -8.70 -4.68 -1.02
C ASN A 100 -9.88 -4.73 -0.06
N GLY A 101 -10.96 -4.02 -0.38
CA GLY A 101 -12.15 -3.96 0.44
C GLY A 101 -12.51 -2.53 0.86
N ILE A 102 -13.28 -2.42 1.91
CA ILE A 102 -13.74 -1.13 2.46
C ILE A 102 -13.61 -1.15 3.98
N VAL A 103 -12.99 -0.11 4.53
CA VAL A 103 -12.99 0.20 5.95
C VAL A 103 -14.14 1.18 6.20
N GLU A 104 -15.27 0.66 6.69
CA GLU A 104 -16.53 1.42 6.79
C GLU A 104 -16.46 2.58 7.77
N ASN A 105 -15.71 2.42 8.87
CA ASN A 105 -15.54 3.44 9.91
C ASN A 105 -14.30 4.34 9.70
N TYR A 106 -13.81 4.45 8.46
CA TYR A 106 -12.59 5.21 8.17
C TYR A 106 -12.68 6.71 8.56
N ALA A 107 -13.85 7.33 8.42
CA ALA A 107 -14.02 8.75 8.72
C ALA A 107 -13.77 9.07 10.20
N GLU A 108 -14.32 8.28 11.11
CA GLU A 108 -14.12 8.40 12.55
C GLU A 108 -12.65 8.18 12.94
N LEU A 109 -12.03 7.14 12.39
CA LEU A 109 -10.61 6.83 12.62
C LEU A 109 -9.69 7.92 12.07
N LYS A 110 -10.04 8.50 10.92
CA LYS A 110 -9.31 9.62 10.30
C LYS A 110 -9.32 10.85 11.19
N GLU A 111 -10.49 11.24 11.71
CA GLU A 111 -10.61 12.38 12.63
C GLU A 111 -9.72 12.21 13.87
N ALA A 112 -9.71 11.03 14.48
CA ALA A 112 -8.88 10.70 15.62
C ALA A 112 -7.38 10.79 15.30
N LEU A 113 -6.96 10.37 14.11
CA LEU A 113 -5.57 10.44 13.64
C LEU A 113 -5.15 11.89 13.33
N ILE A 114 -6.02 12.69 12.72
CA ILE A 114 -5.77 14.12 12.49
C ILE A 114 -5.55 14.83 13.84
N ALA A 115 -6.36 14.52 14.84
CA ALA A 115 -6.20 15.05 16.19
C ALA A 115 -4.86 14.70 16.85
N LYS A 116 -4.23 13.60 16.41
CA LYS A 116 -2.88 13.17 16.82
C LYS A 116 -1.76 13.78 15.97
N GLY A 117 -2.08 14.58 14.96
CA GLY A 117 -1.12 15.25 14.08
C GLY A 117 -0.75 14.49 12.81
N TYR A 118 -1.49 13.42 12.44
CA TYR A 118 -1.30 12.74 11.15
C TYR A 118 -1.86 13.58 10.00
N GLU A 119 -1.07 13.75 8.95
CA GLU A 119 -1.48 14.43 7.73
C GLU A 119 -1.95 13.40 6.69
N PHE A 120 -3.07 13.70 6.04
CA PHE A 120 -3.65 12.86 5.00
C PHE A 120 -3.42 13.49 3.63
N THR A 121 -2.85 12.72 2.72
CA THR A 121 -2.52 13.14 1.35
C THR A 121 -3.44 12.54 0.30
N SER A 122 -4.24 11.54 0.68
CA SER A 122 -5.19 10.86 -0.19
C SER A 122 -6.62 10.96 0.31
N GLN A 123 -7.55 10.52 -0.55
CA GLN A 123 -8.97 10.42 -0.25
C GLN A 123 -9.38 9.00 0.13
N THR A 124 -8.42 8.08 0.28
CA THR A 124 -8.70 6.66 0.49
C THR A 124 -8.85 6.31 1.98
N ASP A 125 -9.66 5.30 2.24
CA ASP A 125 -9.78 4.66 3.55
C ASP A 125 -8.49 3.90 3.94
N THR A 126 -7.71 3.47 2.97
CA THR A 126 -6.47 2.71 3.20
C THR A 126 -5.38 3.54 3.89
N GLU A 127 -5.29 4.84 3.63
CA GLU A 127 -4.32 5.71 4.30
C GLU A 127 -4.56 5.75 5.81
N VAL A 128 -5.82 5.64 6.25
CA VAL A 128 -6.18 5.49 7.66
C VAL A 128 -5.50 4.26 8.28
N VAL A 129 -5.53 3.13 7.58
CA VAL A 129 -4.92 1.88 8.05
C VAL A 129 -3.41 2.05 8.23
N ALA A 130 -2.73 2.69 7.25
CA ALA A 130 -1.29 2.93 7.34
C ALA A 130 -0.92 3.79 8.57
N HIS A 131 -1.67 4.86 8.81
CA HIS A 131 -1.45 5.74 9.97
C HIS A 131 -1.77 5.05 11.30
N LEU A 132 -2.82 4.23 11.37
CA LEU A 132 -3.15 3.47 12.58
C LEU A 132 -2.03 2.50 12.96
N ILE A 133 -1.52 1.72 11.99
CA ILE A 133 -0.42 0.80 12.25
C ILE A 133 0.82 1.58 12.72
N HIS A 134 1.13 2.70 12.07
CA HIS A 134 2.26 3.54 12.45
C HIS A 134 2.11 4.09 13.88
N ASP A 135 0.91 4.54 14.28
CA ASP A 135 0.64 5.07 15.62
C ASP A 135 0.86 4.02 16.71
N ILE A 136 0.44 2.78 16.47
CA ILE A 136 0.67 1.66 17.40
C ILE A 136 2.14 1.23 17.39
N TYR A 137 2.75 1.11 16.21
CA TYR A 137 4.14 0.69 16.05
C TYR A 137 5.12 1.59 16.81
N LYS A 138 4.88 2.91 16.88
CA LYS A 138 5.69 3.84 17.68
C LYS A 138 5.76 3.48 19.16
N LYS A 139 4.70 2.85 19.68
CA LYS A 139 4.59 2.49 21.10
C LYS A 139 5.14 1.08 21.37
N THR A 140 4.92 0.19 20.43
CA THR A 140 5.33 -1.21 20.47
C THR A 140 5.91 -1.56 19.10
N PRO A 141 7.25 -1.49 18.91
CA PRO A 141 7.88 -1.68 17.62
C PRO A 141 7.92 -3.16 17.21
N ASP A 142 6.75 -3.72 16.98
CA ASP A 142 6.49 -5.05 16.46
C ASP A 142 5.34 -4.93 15.45
N LEU A 143 5.61 -5.21 14.18
CA LEU A 143 4.63 -5.04 13.11
C LEU A 143 3.43 -5.97 13.27
N LEU A 144 3.67 -7.22 13.64
CA LEU A 144 2.60 -8.20 13.82
C LEU A 144 1.65 -7.79 14.96
N GLU A 145 2.19 -7.35 16.08
CA GLU A 145 1.40 -6.89 17.22
C GLU A 145 0.68 -5.57 16.90
N ALA A 146 1.30 -4.66 16.15
CA ALA A 146 0.63 -3.44 15.72
C ALA A 146 -0.57 -3.77 14.81
N VAL A 147 -0.42 -4.68 13.85
CA VAL A 147 -1.51 -5.12 12.97
C VAL A 147 -2.61 -5.82 13.77
N ARG A 148 -2.27 -6.75 14.67
CA ARG A 148 -3.24 -7.42 15.53
C ARG A 148 -4.05 -6.44 16.37
N THR A 149 -3.42 -5.37 16.84
CA THR A 149 -4.06 -4.35 17.66
C THR A 149 -5.07 -3.54 16.86
N ILE A 150 -4.78 -3.23 15.57
CA ILE A 150 -5.69 -2.39 14.77
C ILE A 150 -6.85 -3.15 14.15
N ILE A 151 -6.70 -4.46 13.87
CA ILE A 151 -7.74 -5.25 13.22
C ILE A 151 -9.11 -5.16 13.91
N PRO A 152 -9.23 -5.29 15.25
CA PRO A 152 -10.51 -5.13 15.92
C PRO A 152 -11.13 -3.72 15.85
N LEU A 153 -10.33 -2.71 15.48
CA LEU A 153 -10.78 -1.33 15.34
C LEU A 153 -11.38 -1.05 13.96
N LEU A 154 -11.10 -1.91 12.97
CA LEU A 154 -11.56 -1.76 11.60
C LEU A 154 -12.92 -2.44 11.41
N HIS A 155 -13.89 -1.74 10.86
CA HIS A 155 -15.18 -2.30 10.50
C HIS A 155 -15.26 -2.48 8.99
N GLY A 156 -15.84 -3.61 8.56
CA GLY A 156 -16.01 -3.94 7.15
C GLY A 156 -15.31 -5.22 6.73
N ALA A 157 -15.18 -5.42 5.43
CA ALA A 157 -14.47 -6.54 4.83
C ALA A 157 -13.21 -6.04 4.14
N PHE A 158 -12.06 -6.61 4.49
CA PHE A 158 -10.77 -6.14 3.98
C PHE A 158 -9.73 -7.26 3.89
N ALA A 159 -8.84 -7.12 2.91
CA ALA A 159 -7.60 -7.87 2.82
C ALA A 159 -6.44 -6.87 2.74
N LEU A 160 -5.40 -7.09 3.52
CA LEU A 160 -4.27 -6.17 3.67
C LEU A 160 -2.96 -6.86 3.28
N GLY A 161 -2.11 -6.13 2.55
CA GLY A 161 -0.69 -6.42 2.41
C GLY A 161 0.10 -5.30 3.09
N ILE A 162 1.01 -5.66 3.99
CA ILE A 162 1.72 -4.70 4.83
C ILE A 162 3.20 -5.06 4.86
N VAL A 163 4.06 -4.07 4.70
CA VAL A 163 5.51 -4.22 4.87
C VAL A 163 6.05 -3.10 5.75
N HIS A 164 7.11 -3.39 6.50
CA HIS A 164 7.91 -2.45 7.27
C HIS A 164 9.37 -2.63 6.89
N VAL A 165 10.17 -1.57 6.93
CA VAL A 165 11.58 -1.62 6.50
C VAL A 165 12.52 -2.38 7.44
N ASP A 166 12.14 -2.61 8.69
CA ASP A 166 12.94 -3.34 9.69
C ASP A 166 12.58 -4.82 9.76
#